data_c4ace7a77b020f255b1507894f7f737d
#
_entry.id   c4ace7a77b020f255b1507894f7f737d
#
_cell.length_a   1.000
_cell.length_b   1.000
_cell.length_c   1.000
_cell.angle_alpha   90.00
_cell.angle_beta   90.00
_cell.angle_gamma   90.00
#
_symmetry.space_group_name_H-M   'P 1'
#
loop_
_entity.id
_entity.type
_entity.pdbx_description
1 polymer ?
#
loop_
_entity_poly.entity_id
_entity_poly.type
_entity_poly.pdbx_seq_one_letter_code
_entity_poly.pdbx_strand_id
1 'polypeptide(L)'
;DCCGEIVAVGEDVDAGRIGERVLVRTMQQYAVDYRPYECWTMGSECDGAFAEFMLAFSDESFKIESNWSDAELASIPCAYSTAENLLERSDVKEDEVVLITGASGGVGSAAIQLAKRRGAKVIAISSKAKSGAVVKIGADEIIYREDKLTDSIENESIDVVIDLVAGERWGDLLDVLKK
;
A
#
# COMPACT_ATOMS: atom_id res chain seq x y z
N ASP A 1 5.92 8.63 -6.36
CA ASP A 1 4.48 8.87 -6.42
C ASP A 1 4.17 10.27 -6.92
N CYS A 2 3.03 10.45 -7.60
CA CYS A 2 2.69 11.72 -8.21
C CYS A 2 1.18 11.98 -8.15
N CYS A 3 0.84 13.22 -7.77
CA CYS A 3 -0.41 13.88 -8.07
C CYS A 3 -0.08 15.16 -8.84
N GLY A 4 -0.75 15.42 -9.94
CA GLY A 4 -0.46 16.57 -10.78
C GLY A 4 -1.62 16.93 -11.69
N GLU A 5 -1.41 17.93 -12.54
CA GLU A 5 -2.36 18.40 -13.54
C GLU A 5 -1.83 18.07 -14.94
N ILE A 6 -2.70 17.61 -15.83
CA ILE A 6 -2.36 17.38 -17.23
C ILE A 6 -2.25 18.73 -17.93
N VAL A 7 -1.07 19.09 -18.38
CA VAL A 7 -0.79 20.36 -19.07
C VAL A 7 -0.66 20.22 -20.59
N ALA A 8 -0.37 19.00 -21.06
CA ALA A 8 -0.29 18.67 -22.48
C ALA A 8 -0.58 17.16 -22.68
N VAL A 9 -1.01 16.81 -23.88
CA VAL A 9 -1.31 15.43 -24.28
C VAL A 9 -0.66 15.11 -25.62
N GLY A 10 -0.38 13.83 -25.85
CA GLY A 10 0.07 13.30 -27.14
C GLY A 10 -1.06 13.29 -28.19
N GLU A 11 -0.70 13.04 -29.44
CA GLU A 11 -1.61 13.09 -30.61
C GLU A 11 -2.79 12.11 -30.49
N ASP A 12 -2.59 10.97 -29.85
CA ASP A 12 -3.59 9.91 -29.70
C ASP A 12 -4.41 10.01 -28.41
N VAL A 13 -4.21 11.06 -27.61
CA VAL A 13 -4.89 11.28 -26.32
C VAL A 13 -5.92 12.40 -26.44
N ASP A 14 -7.11 12.21 -25.88
CA ASP A 14 -8.16 13.22 -25.86
C ASP A 14 -7.66 14.53 -25.23
N ALA A 15 -7.68 15.59 -26.02
CA ALA A 15 -7.31 16.93 -25.59
C ALA A 15 -8.22 17.48 -24.46
N GLY A 16 -9.43 16.93 -24.31
CA GLY A 16 -10.32 17.24 -23.19
C GLY A 16 -9.78 16.89 -21.82
N ARG A 17 -8.73 16.07 -21.76
CA ARG A 17 -8.04 15.74 -20.51
C ARG A 17 -7.14 16.85 -19.95
N ILE A 18 -6.79 17.86 -20.76
CA ILE A 18 -5.97 18.99 -20.30
C ILE A 18 -6.71 19.71 -19.17
N GLY A 19 -6.03 19.96 -18.06
CA GLY A 19 -6.59 20.54 -16.83
C GLY A 19 -7.16 19.48 -15.87
N GLU A 20 -7.17 18.18 -16.22
CA GLU A 20 -7.52 17.14 -15.25
C GLU A 20 -6.46 17.01 -14.16
N ARG A 21 -6.91 16.98 -12.90
CA ARG A 21 -6.09 16.57 -11.77
C ARG A 21 -6.04 15.07 -11.74
N VAL A 22 -4.83 14.50 -11.69
CA VAL A 22 -4.61 13.06 -11.82
C VAL A 22 -3.70 12.50 -10.75
N LEU A 23 -3.95 11.24 -10.36
CA LEU A 23 -2.99 10.36 -9.73
C LEU A 23 -2.33 9.51 -10.81
N VAL A 24 -1.01 9.38 -10.74
CA VAL A 24 -0.26 8.57 -11.70
C VAL A 24 0.17 7.27 -11.03
N ARG A 25 -0.10 6.15 -11.68
CA ARG A 25 0.37 4.85 -11.22
C ARG A 25 1.90 4.79 -11.32
N THR A 26 2.56 4.44 -10.24
CA THR A 26 4.02 4.42 -10.15
C THR A 26 4.63 3.38 -11.09
N MET A 27 3.97 2.23 -11.24
CA MET A 27 4.36 1.17 -12.15
C MET A 27 3.68 1.37 -13.49
N GLN A 28 4.41 1.83 -14.50
CA GLN A 28 3.92 1.99 -15.86
C GLN A 28 3.95 0.65 -16.57
N GLN A 29 2.86 0.24 -17.21
CA GLN A 29 2.78 -1.00 -17.98
C GLN A 29 2.73 -0.70 -19.47
N TYR A 30 3.49 -1.46 -20.25
CA TYR A 30 3.23 -1.54 -21.67
C TYR A 30 2.04 -2.48 -21.95
N ALA A 31 1.15 -2.07 -22.84
CA ALA A 31 -0.07 -2.80 -23.19
C ALA A 31 0.14 -4.14 -23.90
N VAL A 32 1.38 -4.55 -24.15
CA VAL A 32 1.71 -5.75 -24.93
C VAL A 32 2.36 -6.77 -24.02
N ASP A 33 1.66 -7.85 -23.70
CA ASP A 33 2.10 -8.98 -22.86
C ASP A 33 2.52 -8.57 -21.44
N TYR A 34 1.58 -8.62 -20.50
CA TYR A 34 1.85 -8.46 -19.08
C TYR A 34 2.93 -9.43 -18.61
N ARG A 35 4.17 -8.94 -18.51
CA ARG A 35 5.31 -9.64 -17.90
C ARG A 35 5.70 -8.86 -16.65
N PRO A 36 5.50 -9.40 -15.43
CA PRO A 36 5.75 -8.68 -14.19
C PRO A 36 7.17 -8.12 -14.05
N TYR A 37 8.13 -8.71 -14.74
CA TYR A 37 9.55 -8.29 -14.77
C TYR A 37 9.87 -7.28 -15.87
N GLU A 38 8.91 -6.90 -16.69
CA GLU A 38 9.03 -5.84 -17.72
C GLU A 38 8.29 -4.56 -17.31
N CYS A 39 7.86 -4.45 -16.06
CA CYS A 39 7.26 -3.23 -15.54
C CYS A 39 8.32 -2.13 -15.44
N TRP A 40 7.95 -0.94 -15.88
CA TRP A 40 8.77 0.25 -15.70
C TRP A 40 8.26 1.03 -14.50
N THR A 41 9.13 1.23 -13.53
CA THR A 41 8.83 2.00 -12.33
C THR A 41 9.34 3.42 -12.49
N MET A 42 8.47 4.38 -12.29
CA MET A 42 8.82 5.79 -12.35
C MET A 42 9.88 6.15 -11.31
N GLY A 43 10.94 6.80 -11.75
CA GLY A 43 12.10 7.14 -10.94
C GLY A 43 13.12 6.01 -10.79
N SER A 44 12.93 4.89 -11.52
CA SER A 44 13.87 3.77 -11.61
C SER A 44 14.20 3.47 -13.08
N GLU A 45 13.34 2.74 -13.80
CA GLU A 45 13.51 2.38 -15.20
C GLU A 45 13.16 3.51 -16.16
N CYS A 46 12.36 4.48 -15.72
CA CYS A 46 12.04 5.70 -16.47
C CYS A 46 12.07 6.93 -15.55
N ASP A 47 12.03 8.12 -16.14
CA ASP A 47 12.03 9.38 -15.40
C ASP A 47 10.86 9.45 -14.43
N GLY A 48 11.15 9.99 -13.23
CA GLY A 48 10.19 10.11 -12.13
C GLY A 48 9.61 11.51 -11.96
N ALA A 49 8.91 11.70 -10.84
CA ALA A 49 8.16 12.92 -10.52
C ALA A 49 8.96 13.99 -9.75
N PHE A 50 10.28 13.84 -9.59
CA PHE A 50 11.13 14.91 -9.04
C PHE A 50 11.49 15.93 -10.12
N ALA A 51 10.46 16.53 -10.74
CA ALA A 51 10.56 17.50 -11.83
C ALA A 51 9.34 18.40 -11.86
N GLU A 52 9.42 19.54 -12.56
CA GLU A 52 8.25 20.42 -12.82
C GLU A 52 7.23 19.72 -13.73
N PHE A 53 7.71 18.94 -14.69
CA PHE A 53 6.90 18.17 -15.63
C PHE A 53 7.43 16.74 -15.73
N MET A 54 6.53 15.81 -15.98
CA MET A 54 6.85 14.42 -16.22
C MET A 54 5.99 13.87 -17.34
N LEU A 55 6.46 12.82 -17.98
CA LEU A 55 5.68 12.02 -18.92
C LEU A 55 5.05 10.83 -18.19
N ALA A 56 3.78 10.57 -18.50
CA ALA A 56 3.10 9.37 -18.04
C ALA A 56 2.19 8.84 -19.15
N PHE A 57 1.96 7.53 -19.14
CA PHE A 57 0.95 6.96 -20.04
C PHE A 57 -0.44 7.44 -19.65
N SER A 58 -1.26 7.75 -20.66
CA SER A 58 -2.65 8.19 -20.44
C SER A 58 -3.46 7.18 -19.63
N ASP A 59 -3.29 5.91 -19.93
CA ASP A 59 -3.99 4.81 -19.26
C ASP A 59 -3.54 4.56 -17.83
N GLU A 60 -2.36 5.10 -17.45
CA GLU A 60 -1.82 5.03 -16.10
C GLU A 60 -1.98 6.35 -15.32
N SER A 61 -2.78 7.27 -15.86
CA SER A 61 -3.09 8.58 -15.28
C SER A 61 -4.57 8.67 -14.99
N PHE A 62 -4.95 8.60 -13.72
CA PHE A 62 -6.32 8.47 -13.26
C PHE A 62 -6.85 9.80 -12.74
N LYS A 63 -7.92 10.32 -13.36
CA LYS A 63 -8.60 11.52 -12.90
C LYS A 63 -9.09 11.35 -11.47
N ILE A 64 -8.84 12.36 -10.63
CA ILE A 64 -9.25 12.38 -9.23
C ILE A 64 -9.99 13.67 -8.89
N GLU A 65 -11.16 13.52 -8.27
CA GLU A 65 -11.94 14.60 -7.69
C GLU A 65 -11.93 14.43 -6.17
N SER A 66 -11.19 15.28 -5.47
CA SER A 66 -11.01 15.20 -4.02
C SER A 66 -10.65 16.55 -3.43
N ASN A 67 -11.06 16.77 -2.19
CA ASN A 67 -10.65 17.93 -1.39
C ASN A 67 -9.28 17.74 -0.69
N TRP A 68 -8.66 16.60 -0.85
CA TRP A 68 -7.31 16.33 -0.31
C TRP A 68 -6.28 17.17 -1.09
N SER A 69 -5.22 17.54 -0.38
CA SER A 69 -4.06 18.19 -1.01
C SER A 69 -3.33 17.24 -1.97
N ASP A 70 -2.54 17.78 -2.89
CA ASP A 70 -1.74 16.98 -3.82
C ASP A 70 -0.74 16.08 -3.09
N ALA A 71 -0.19 16.56 -1.97
CA ALA A 71 0.72 15.76 -1.14
C ALA A 71 0.03 14.56 -0.48
N GLU A 72 -1.19 14.73 0.03
CA GLU A 72 -1.99 13.62 0.57
C GLU A 72 -2.34 12.62 -0.53
N LEU A 73 -2.81 13.11 -1.68
CA LEU A 73 -3.14 12.25 -2.83
C LEU A 73 -1.90 11.54 -3.38
N ALA A 74 -0.76 12.20 -3.49
CA ALA A 74 0.48 11.60 -3.95
C ALA A 74 1.00 10.51 -2.99
N SER A 75 0.57 10.47 -1.73
CA SER A 75 0.95 9.41 -0.79
C SER A 75 0.23 8.08 -1.02
N ILE A 76 -0.79 8.05 -1.88
CA ILE A 76 -1.67 6.90 -2.09
C ILE A 76 -1.08 5.84 -3.03
N PRO A 77 -0.59 6.16 -4.25
CA PRO A 77 -0.39 5.16 -5.30
C PRO A 77 0.50 4.00 -4.87
N CYS A 78 1.70 4.23 -4.38
CA CYS A 78 2.61 3.17 -3.96
C CYS A 78 2.10 2.42 -2.72
N ALA A 79 1.72 3.16 -1.68
CA ALA A 79 1.36 2.56 -0.39
C ALA A 79 0.10 1.69 -0.48
N TYR A 80 -0.95 2.22 -1.09
CA TYR A 80 -2.22 1.51 -1.17
C TYR A 80 -2.22 0.42 -2.23
N SER A 81 -1.58 0.61 -3.39
CA SER A 81 -1.48 -0.46 -4.39
C SER A 81 -0.66 -1.65 -3.89
N THR A 82 0.41 -1.39 -3.14
CA THR A 82 1.21 -2.45 -2.49
C THR A 82 0.38 -3.18 -1.44
N ALA A 83 -0.29 -2.46 -0.55
CA ALA A 83 -1.13 -3.05 0.49
C ALA A 83 -2.28 -3.87 -0.11
N GLU A 84 -2.97 -3.33 -1.13
CA GLU A 84 -4.05 -4.02 -1.83
C GLU A 84 -3.56 -5.31 -2.49
N ASN A 85 -2.41 -5.26 -3.18
CA ASN A 85 -1.81 -6.43 -3.81
C ASN A 85 -1.46 -7.52 -2.78
N LEU A 86 -0.91 -7.15 -1.62
CA LEU A 86 -0.60 -8.09 -0.55
C LEU A 86 -1.85 -8.78 -0.01
N LEU A 87 -2.90 -8.00 0.30
CA LEU A 87 -4.15 -8.53 0.85
C LEU A 87 -4.94 -9.37 -0.17
N GLU A 88 -4.94 -8.97 -1.43
CA GLU A 88 -5.58 -9.71 -2.53
C GLU A 88 -4.88 -11.07 -2.78
N ARG A 89 -3.54 -11.06 -2.84
CA ARG A 89 -2.77 -12.30 -3.04
C ARG A 89 -2.85 -13.25 -1.86
N SER A 90 -3.05 -12.74 -0.65
CA SER A 90 -3.29 -13.54 0.55
C SER A 90 -4.76 -13.94 0.71
N ASP A 91 -5.64 -13.51 -0.21
CA ASP A 91 -7.08 -13.80 -0.24
C ASP A 91 -7.78 -13.51 1.10
N VAL A 92 -7.42 -12.36 1.72
CA VAL A 92 -7.95 -11.95 3.03
C VAL A 92 -9.46 -11.79 3.00
N LYS A 93 -10.14 -12.47 3.92
CA LYS A 93 -11.60 -12.55 4.04
C LYS A 93 -12.14 -11.91 5.32
N GLU A 94 -13.45 -11.78 5.36
CA GLU A 94 -14.20 -11.39 6.55
C GLU A 94 -13.92 -12.37 7.70
N ASP A 95 -13.84 -11.85 8.92
CA ASP A 95 -13.59 -12.58 10.18
C ASP A 95 -12.17 -13.19 10.32
N GLU A 96 -11.31 -13.12 9.30
CA GLU A 96 -9.92 -13.55 9.45
C GLU A 96 -9.10 -12.60 10.32
N VAL A 97 -8.11 -13.16 11.01
CA VAL A 97 -7.15 -12.41 11.84
C VAL A 97 -5.89 -12.13 11.04
N VAL A 98 -5.63 -10.86 10.76
CA VAL A 98 -4.46 -10.39 9.98
C VAL A 98 -3.46 -9.74 10.91
N LEU A 99 -2.24 -10.27 10.98
CA LEU A 99 -1.11 -9.67 11.69
C LEU A 99 -0.29 -8.83 10.73
N ILE A 100 -0.06 -7.55 11.07
CA ILE A 100 0.67 -6.61 10.22
C ILE A 100 1.89 -6.09 10.96
N THR A 101 3.10 -6.37 10.43
CA THR A 101 4.34 -5.75 10.91
C THR A 101 4.59 -4.42 10.19
N GLY A 102 5.43 -3.54 10.76
CA GLY A 102 5.66 -2.22 10.17
C GLY A 102 4.40 -1.37 10.02
N ALA A 103 3.39 -1.63 10.85
CA ALA A 103 2.02 -1.13 10.79
C ALA A 103 1.89 0.40 10.73
N SER A 104 2.87 1.15 11.24
CA SER A 104 2.87 2.62 11.25
C SER A 104 3.52 3.25 10.01
N GLY A 105 4.00 2.45 9.06
CA GLY A 105 4.52 2.92 7.77
C GLY A 105 3.40 3.15 6.73
N GLY A 106 3.75 3.68 5.56
CA GLY A 106 2.78 3.94 4.49
C GLY A 106 1.99 2.70 4.09
N VAL A 107 2.67 1.62 3.70
CA VAL A 107 2.03 0.35 3.31
C VAL A 107 1.30 -0.29 4.49
N GLY A 108 1.91 -0.30 5.69
CA GLY A 108 1.29 -0.88 6.89
C GLY A 108 -0.01 -0.20 7.29
N SER A 109 -0.04 1.15 7.26
CA SER A 109 -1.26 1.91 7.55
C SER A 109 -2.35 1.72 6.50
N ALA A 110 -1.98 1.60 5.23
CA ALA A 110 -2.91 1.26 4.16
C ALA A 110 -3.45 -0.16 4.33
N ALA A 111 -2.58 -1.13 4.64
CA ALA A 111 -2.98 -2.52 4.86
C ALA A 111 -3.98 -2.68 6.02
N ILE A 112 -3.80 -1.94 7.13
CA ILE A 112 -4.78 -1.92 8.22
C ILE A 112 -6.15 -1.50 7.71
N GLN A 113 -6.24 -0.34 7.06
CA GLN A 113 -7.50 0.22 6.58
C GLN A 113 -8.18 -0.70 5.55
N LEU A 114 -7.42 -1.27 4.64
CA LEU A 114 -7.93 -2.17 3.60
C LEU A 114 -8.35 -3.54 4.16
N ALA A 115 -7.62 -4.09 5.14
CA ALA A 115 -8.01 -5.31 5.84
C ALA A 115 -9.31 -5.08 6.65
N LYS A 116 -9.42 -3.96 7.36
CA LYS A 116 -10.67 -3.58 8.05
C LYS A 116 -11.84 -3.43 7.09
N ARG A 117 -11.62 -2.85 5.91
CA ARG A 117 -12.65 -2.74 4.85
C ARG A 117 -13.13 -4.12 4.36
N ARG A 118 -12.27 -5.15 4.41
CA ARG A 118 -12.61 -6.54 4.10
C ARG A 118 -13.33 -7.28 5.24
N GLY A 119 -13.50 -6.63 6.40
CA GLY A 119 -14.12 -7.24 7.59
C GLY A 119 -13.15 -8.04 8.46
N ALA A 120 -11.85 -8.01 8.19
CA ALA A 120 -10.87 -8.72 8.97
C ALA A 120 -10.63 -8.09 10.36
N LYS A 121 -10.19 -8.89 11.32
CA LYS A 121 -9.60 -8.43 12.58
C LYS A 121 -8.12 -8.15 12.36
N VAL A 122 -7.65 -6.98 12.78
CA VAL A 122 -6.27 -6.55 12.56
C VAL A 122 -5.50 -6.45 13.87
N ILE A 123 -4.44 -7.22 13.97
CA ILE A 123 -3.40 -7.11 15.01
C ILE A 123 -2.18 -6.42 14.39
N ALA A 124 -1.75 -5.32 14.98
CA ALA A 124 -0.68 -4.49 14.41
C ALA A 124 0.56 -4.46 15.30
N ILE A 125 1.74 -4.73 14.72
CA ILE A 125 3.01 -4.55 15.42
C ILE A 125 3.54 -3.14 15.17
N SER A 126 3.67 -2.36 16.25
CA SER A 126 4.11 -0.97 16.19
C SER A 126 4.98 -0.59 17.39
N SER A 127 5.69 0.55 17.30
CA SER A 127 6.31 1.14 18.48
C SER A 127 5.29 1.78 19.39
N LYS A 128 5.57 1.83 20.70
CA LYS A 128 4.71 2.48 21.70
C LYS A 128 4.37 3.93 21.34
N ALA A 129 5.34 4.68 20.79
CA ALA A 129 5.15 6.08 20.40
C ALA A 129 4.14 6.26 19.24
N LYS A 130 3.96 5.26 18.37
CA LYS A 130 3.08 5.34 17.19
C LYS A 130 1.78 4.56 17.35
N SER A 131 1.61 3.80 18.43
CA SER A 131 0.45 2.91 18.65
C SER A 131 -0.88 3.65 18.59
N GLY A 132 -0.97 4.84 19.18
CA GLY A 132 -2.20 5.64 19.16
C GLY A 132 -2.65 6.05 17.76
N ALA A 133 -1.71 6.29 16.83
CA ALA A 133 -2.06 6.56 15.44
C ALA A 133 -2.54 5.30 14.73
N VAL A 134 -1.91 4.16 15.01
CA VAL A 134 -2.25 2.85 14.41
C VAL A 134 -3.64 2.38 14.86
N VAL A 135 -4.01 2.58 16.13
CA VAL A 135 -5.39 2.32 16.61
C VAL A 135 -6.42 3.21 15.91
N LYS A 136 -6.10 4.51 15.72
CA LYS A 136 -7.03 5.45 15.07
C LYS A 136 -7.37 5.08 13.63
N ILE A 137 -6.49 4.40 12.92
CA ILE A 137 -6.73 3.96 11.54
C ILE A 137 -7.37 2.57 11.44
N GLY A 138 -7.70 1.95 12.58
CA GLY A 138 -8.55 0.77 12.63
C GLY A 138 -7.91 -0.52 13.13
N ALA A 139 -6.67 -0.52 13.63
CA ALA A 139 -6.12 -1.72 14.28
C ALA A 139 -6.94 -2.07 15.53
N ASP A 140 -7.37 -3.33 15.64
CA ASP A 140 -8.15 -3.83 16.77
C ASP A 140 -7.26 -4.09 17.99
N GLU A 141 -6.01 -4.51 17.75
CA GLU A 141 -5.05 -4.87 18.79
C GLU A 141 -3.64 -4.41 18.41
N ILE A 142 -2.86 -4.01 19.41
CA ILE A 142 -1.45 -3.60 19.23
C ILE A 142 -0.52 -4.49 20.03
N ILE A 143 0.51 -4.98 19.37
CA ILE A 143 1.67 -5.60 20.00
C ILE A 143 2.84 -4.64 19.83
N TYR A 144 3.56 -4.36 20.92
CA TYR A 144 4.75 -3.52 20.79
C TYR A 144 5.90 -4.35 20.20
N ARG A 145 6.64 -3.73 19.31
CA ARG A 145 7.74 -4.41 18.61
C ARG A 145 8.87 -4.86 19.56
N GLU A 146 8.90 -4.30 20.76
CA GLU A 146 9.85 -4.66 21.83
C GLU A 146 9.41 -5.94 22.56
N ASP A 147 8.13 -6.29 22.50
CA ASP A 147 7.56 -7.46 23.16
C ASP A 147 7.89 -8.73 22.36
N LYS A 148 7.93 -9.86 23.04
CA LYS A 148 8.04 -11.15 22.38
C LYS A 148 6.69 -11.57 21.81
N LEU A 149 6.64 -11.88 20.52
CA LEU A 149 5.40 -12.14 19.81
C LEU A 149 4.64 -13.34 20.39
N THR A 150 5.37 -14.44 20.64
CA THR A 150 4.82 -15.69 21.21
C THR A 150 4.29 -15.58 22.65
N ASP A 151 4.63 -14.50 23.36
CA ASP A 151 4.06 -14.22 24.69
C ASP A 151 2.75 -13.41 24.60
N SER A 152 2.48 -12.81 23.42
CA SER A 152 1.34 -11.93 23.17
C SER A 152 0.26 -12.57 22.29
N ILE A 153 0.62 -13.53 21.47
CA ILE A 153 -0.29 -14.24 20.52
C ILE A 153 -0.14 -15.73 20.73
N GLU A 154 -1.26 -16.45 20.74
CA GLU A 154 -1.27 -17.91 20.74
C GLU A 154 -0.71 -18.45 19.41
N ASN A 155 0.02 -19.56 19.48
CA ASN A 155 0.50 -20.24 18.30
C ASN A 155 -0.68 -20.67 17.41
N GLU A 156 -0.46 -20.65 16.10
CA GLU A 156 -1.45 -21.08 15.09
C GLU A 156 -2.82 -20.36 15.22
N SER A 157 -2.81 -19.07 15.61
CA SER A 157 -4.04 -18.25 15.78
C SER A 157 -4.25 -17.20 14.71
N ILE A 158 -3.23 -16.91 13.89
CA ILE A 158 -3.25 -15.88 12.84
C ILE A 158 -3.55 -16.53 11.48
N ASP A 159 -4.52 -15.98 10.75
CA ASP A 159 -4.88 -16.46 9.42
C ASP A 159 -3.91 -15.97 8.35
N VAL A 160 -3.53 -14.68 8.41
CA VAL A 160 -2.64 -14.03 7.44
C VAL A 160 -1.62 -13.15 8.14
N VAL A 161 -0.37 -13.23 7.71
CA VAL A 161 0.71 -12.32 8.13
C VAL A 161 1.12 -11.44 6.96
N ILE A 162 1.04 -10.12 7.14
CA ILE A 162 1.60 -9.12 6.22
C ILE A 162 2.87 -8.57 6.86
N ASP A 163 4.01 -9.09 6.41
CA ASP A 163 5.31 -8.69 6.96
C ASP A 163 6.00 -7.64 6.06
N LEU A 164 6.19 -6.45 6.62
CA LEU A 164 6.82 -5.30 5.97
C LEU A 164 8.19 -4.94 6.58
N VAL A 165 8.69 -5.76 7.49
CA VAL A 165 9.94 -5.49 8.21
C VAL A 165 11.02 -6.52 7.91
N ALA A 166 10.63 -7.79 7.76
CA ALA A 166 11.51 -8.93 7.62
C ALA A 166 12.53 -9.09 8.80
N GLY A 167 13.54 -9.92 8.63
CA GLY A 167 14.67 -10.04 9.56
C GLY A 167 14.59 -11.24 10.48
N GLU A 168 15.35 -11.19 11.57
CA GLU A 168 15.63 -12.34 12.46
C GLU A 168 14.38 -12.91 13.16
N ARG A 169 13.33 -12.10 13.31
CA ARG A 169 12.07 -12.50 13.97
C ARG A 169 11.08 -13.25 13.05
N TRP A 170 11.49 -13.59 11.87
CA TRP A 170 10.61 -14.27 10.89
C TRP A 170 10.11 -15.62 11.40
N GLY A 171 10.94 -16.34 12.18
CA GLY A 171 10.53 -17.59 12.83
C GLY A 171 9.31 -17.41 13.72
N ASP A 172 9.30 -16.37 14.55
CA ASP A 172 8.18 -16.06 15.46
C ASP A 172 6.87 -15.83 14.70
N LEU A 173 6.92 -15.23 13.49
CA LEU A 173 5.74 -15.01 12.64
C LEU A 173 5.17 -16.34 12.11
N LEU A 174 6.02 -17.30 11.79
CA LEU A 174 5.60 -18.63 11.34
C LEU A 174 4.97 -19.47 12.46
N ASP A 175 5.42 -19.28 13.70
CA ASP A 175 4.89 -20.00 14.87
C ASP A 175 3.45 -19.59 15.21
N VAL A 176 3.08 -18.33 14.94
CA VAL A 176 1.72 -17.81 15.19
C VAL A 176 0.75 -18.03 14.02
N LEU A 177 1.26 -18.33 12.83
CA LEU A 177 0.46 -18.55 11.63
C LEU A 177 -0.22 -19.92 11.66
N LYS A 178 -1.51 -19.96 11.35
CA LYS A 178 -2.27 -21.22 11.17
C LYS A 178 -1.66 -22.06 10.05
N LYS A 179 -1.71 -23.38 10.20
CA LYS A 179 -1.25 -24.38 9.21
C LYS A 179 -2.34 -24.71 8.20
#